data_2a4c6b9219959a070e694ee74c35f3aa
#
_entry.id   2a4c6b9219959a070e694ee74c35f3aa
#
_cell.length_a   1.000
_cell.length_b   1.000
_cell.length_c   1.000
_cell.angle_alpha   90.00
_cell.angle_beta   90.00
_cell.angle_gamma   90.00
#
_symmetry.space_group_name_H-M   'P 1'
#
loop_
_entity.id
_entity.type
_entity.pdbx_description
1 polymer ?
#
loop_
_entity_poly.entity_id
_entity_poly.type
_entity_poly.pdbx_seq_one_letter_code
_entity_poly.pdbx_strand_id
1 'polypeptide(L)'
;MSTLSPPQTQINSIIALYSNGQTQEALDAVETLIKSYPNEALLFNISGICYKTIGKLDEAVKSFKKALALKPNYAEVHYNLGVTLQELGQLKSAVKSYEEALAIKPDYAIAFNNLGLTLQKLDQLDAAVTCYEQALAINPDFADAYNNLGITLKNLGRLDEAVTCYEKTLTIKPDYVEAHNNLGNTLNDLGQLDAAV
;
A
#
# COMPACT_ATOMS: atom_id res chain seq x y z
N MET A 1 -32.05 18.41 8.00
CA MET A 1 -30.92 19.06 8.69
C MET A 1 -29.78 19.11 7.68
N SER A 2 -29.38 20.31 7.23
CA SER A 2 -28.21 20.44 6.36
C SER A 2 -26.99 20.01 7.13
N THR A 3 -26.33 18.93 6.70
CA THR A 3 -25.03 18.52 7.23
C THR A 3 -24.03 19.59 6.80
N LEU A 4 -23.69 20.49 7.72
CA LEU A 4 -22.61 21.46 7.50
C LEU A 4 -21.33 20.63 7.30
N SER A 5 -20.70 20.78 6.13
CA SER A 5 -19.36 20.23 5.88
C SER A 5 -18.30 21.11 6.51
N PRO A 6 -17.16 20.55 6.94
CA PRO A 6 -16.08 21.35 7.50
C PRO A 6 -15.52 22.33 6.47
N PRO A 7 -15.12 23.53 6.87
CA PRO A 7 -14.50 24.50 5.96
C PRO A 7 -13.24 23.93 5.31
N GLN A 8 -13.13 24.03 3.99
CA GLN A 8 -11.99 23.50 3.22
C GLN A 8 -10.66 24.08 3.71
N THR A 9 -10.66 25.34 4.18
CA THR A 9 -9.47 25.98 4.75
C THR A 9 -8.95 25.27 5.99
N GLN A 10 -9.83 24.75 6.86
CA GLN A 10 -9.42 24.00 8.05
C GLN A 10 -8.86 22.64 7.66
N ILE A 11 -9.46 21.93 6.69
CA ILE A 11 -8.93 20.68 6.14
C ILE A 11 -7.54 20.92 5.55
N ASN A 12 -7.37 21.95 4.73
CA ASN A 12 -6.08 22.29 4.12
C ASN A 12 -5.01 22.61 5.17
N SER A 13 -5.38 23.31 6.27
CA SER A 13 -4.46 23.56 7.38
C SER A 13 -3.99 22.27 8.06
N ILE A 14 -4.89 21.32 8.28
CA ILE A 14 -4.54 20.01 8.86
C ILE A 14 -3.61 19.22 7.92
N ILE A 15 -3.90 19.22 6.62
CA ILE A 15 -3.05 18.58 5.62
C ILE A 15 -1.66 19.23 5.59
N ALA A 16 -1.58 20.56 5.69
CA ALA A 16 -0.31 21.28 5.74
C ALA A 16 0.51 20.92 6.99
N LEU A 17 -0.11 20.86 8.16
CA LEU A 17 0.55 20.41 9.40
C LEU A 17 1.13 19.00 9.22
N TYR A 18 0.35 18.06 8.68
CA TYR A 18 0.79 16.70 8.43
C TYR A 18 1.97 16.66 7.45
N SER A 19 1.87 17.39 6.33
CA SER A 19 2.93 17.43 5.31
C SER A 19 4.23 18.06 5.80
N ASN A 20 4.16 18.94 6.80
CA ASN A 20 5.32 19.54 7.47
C ASN A 20 5.90 18.66 8.59
N GLY A 21 5.41 17.43 8.78
CA GLY A 21 5.86 16.52 9.82
C GLY A 21 5.27 16.80 11.21
N GLN A 22 4.39 17.79 11.35
CA GLN A 22 3.69 18.15 12.59
C GLN A 22 2.47 17.25 12.82
N THR A 23 2.72 15.93 12.84
CA THR A 23 1.64 14.93 12.83
C THR A 23 0.77 14.98 14.09
N GLN A 24 1.36 15.32 15.25
CA GLN A 24 0.58 15.40 16.50
C GLN A 24 -0.35 16.62 16.47
N GLU A 25 0.12 17.78 16.01
CA GLU A 25 -0.71 18.97 15.87
C GLU A 25 -1.84 18.77 14.84
N ALA A 26 -1.52 18.05 13.73
CA ALA A 26 -2.53 17.68 12.74
C ALA A 26 -3.59 16.75 13.36
N LEU A 27 -3.19 15.79 14.22
CA LEU A 27 -4.11 14.91 14.92
C LEU A 27 -5.01 15.68 15.90
N ASP A 28 -4.45 16.55 16.73
CA ASP A 28 -5.22 17.35 17.69
C ASP A 28 -6.23 18.26 16.98
N ALA A 29 -5.83 18.84 15.85
CA ALA A 29 -6.69 19.67 15.02
C ALA A 29 -7.83 18.88 14.37
N VAL A 30 -7.54 17.69 13.78
CA VAL A 30 -8.58 16.87 13.16
C VAL A 30 -9.55 16.31 14.21
N GLU A 31 -9.09 15.91 15.39
CA GLU A 31 -9.96 15.46 16.47
C GLU A 31 -10.89 16.56 16.98
N THR A 32 -10.39 17.81 17.02
CA THR A 32 -11.22 18.96 17.33
C THR A 32 -12.29 19.18 16.27
N LEU A 33 -11.93 19.01 15.01
CA LEU A 33 -12.86 19.17 13.89
C LEU A 33 -13.91 18.04 13.85
N ILE A 34 -13.54 16.81 14.19
CA ILE A 34 -14.46 15.68 14.32
C ILE A 34 -15.57 15.94 15.35
N LYS A 35 -15.28 16.64 16.46
CA LYS A 35 -16.31 17.00 17.46
C LYS A 35 -17.39 17.89 16.86
N SER A 36 -17.01 18.77 15.93
CA SER A 36 -17.94 19.67 15.23
C SER A 36 -18.62 19.03 14.03
N TYR A 37 -17.95 18.07 13.39
CA TYR A 37 -18.39 17.40 12.16
C TYR A 37 -18.29 15.87 12.28
N PRO A 38 -19.06 15.23 13.17
CA PRO A 38 -18.89 13.80 13.52
C PRO A 38 -19.31 12.82 12.42
N ASN A 39 -19.92 13.29 11.34
CA ASN A 39 -20.38 12.47 10.22
C ASN A 39 -19.55 12.68 8.94
N GLU A 40 -18.39 13.31 9.05
CA GLU A 40 -17.51 13.57 7.89
C GLU A 40 -16.43 12.49 7.78
N ALA A 41 -16.60 11.58 6.82
CA ALA A 41 -15.70 10.42 6.61
C ALA A 41 -14.24 10.83 6.35
N LEU A 42 -14.03 11.96 5.67
CA LEU A 42 -12.69 12.47 5.37
C LEU A 42 -11.88 12.77 6.63
N LEU A 43 -12.51 13.32 7.66
CA LEU A 43 -11.83 13.64 8.92
C LEU A 43 -11.34 12.38 9.64
N PHE A 44 -12.14 11.31 9.62
CA PHE A 44 -11.73 10.02 10.17
C PHE A 44 -10.62 9.36 9.35
N ASN A 45 -10.60 9.54 8.03
CA ASN A 45 -9.47 9.10 7.22
C ASN A 45 -8.18 9.84 7.58
N ILE A 46 -8.23 11.16 7.71
CA ILE A 46 -7.07 11.98 8.12
C ILE A 46 -6.59 11.57 9.51
N SER A 47 -7.51 11.42 10.47
CA SER A 47 -7.18 10.95 11.83
C SER A 47 -6.50 9.57 11.79
N GLY A 48 -7.02 8.64 10.99
CA GLY A 48 -6.43 7.31 10.81
C GLY A 48 -5.01 7.37 10.25
N ILE A 49 -4.76 8.22 9.26
CA ILE A 49 -3.43 8.44 8.70
C ILE A 49 -2.48 9.02 9.76
N CYS A 50 -2.91 10.03 10.53
CA CYS A 50 -2.11 10.61 11.61
C CYS A 50 -1.77 9.56 12.67
N TYR A 51 -2.76 8.79 13.15
CA TYR A 51 -2.52 7.71 14.11
C TYR A 51 -1.54 6.67 13.59
N LYS A 52 -1.67 6.24 12.33
CA LYS A 52 -0.74 5.31 11.70
C LYS A 52 0.68 5.87 11.69
N THR A 53 0.86 7.13 11.31
CA THR A 53 2.18 7.78 11.23
C THR A 53 2.89 7.87 12.59
N ILE A 54 2.13 8.03 13.68
CA ILE A 54 2.71 8.03 15.05
C ILE A 54 2.75 6.64 15.69
N GLY A 55 2.52 5.57 14.92
CA GLY A 55 2.61 4.18 15.36
C GLY A 55 1.43 3.66 16.18
N LYS A 56 0.35 4.42 16.33
CA LYS A 56 -0.87 4.00 17.04
C LYS A 56 -1.80 3.25 16.09
N LEU A 57 -1.38 2.04 15.69
CA LEU A 57 -2.04 1.28 14.61
C LEU A 57 -3.47 0.85 14.94
N ASP A 58 -3.78 0.50 16.20
CA ASP A 58 -5.12 0.12 16.61
C ASP A 58 -6.11 1.30 16.56
N GLU A 59 -5.66 2.49 16.91
CA GLU A 59 -6.43 3.73 16.80
C GLU A 59 -6.65 4.11 15.32
N ALA A 60 -5.64 3.90 14.48
CA ALA A 60 -5.76 4.08 13.04
C ALA A 60 -6.84 3.16 12.44
N VAL A 61 -6.84 1.87 12.79
CA VAL A 61 -7.88 0.91 12.37
C VAL A 61 -9.27 1.36 12.82
N LYS A 62 -9.43 1.84 14.06
CA LYS A 62 -10.73 2.36 14.55
C LYS A 62 -11.20 3.56 13.73
N SER A 63 -10.29 4.50 13.42
CA SER A 63 -10.60 5.68 12.64
C SER A 63 -10.98 5.31 11.20
N PHE A 64 -10.22 4.45 10.52
CA PHE A 64 -10.57 3.98 9.17
C PHE A 64 -11.92 3.24 9.14
N LYS A 65 -12.18 2.35 10.11
CA LYS A 65 -13.49 1.68 10.21
C LYS A 65 -14.62 2.67 10.42
N LYS A 66 -14.40 3.74 11.18
CA LYS A 66 -15.40 4.80 11.35
C LYS A 66 -15.64 5.56 10.05
N ALA A 67 -14.57 5.88 9.29
CA ALA A 67 -14.69 6.48 7.97
C ALA A 67 -15.51 5.62 7.01
N LEU A 68 -15.26 4.30 6.99
CA LEU A 68 -15.98 3.34 6.15
C LEU A 68 -17.44 3.11 6.58
N ALA A 69 -17.73 3.22 7.87
CA ALA A 69 -19.12 3.20 8.36
C ALA A 69 -19.93 4.39 7.84
N LEU A 70 -19.28 5.55 7.64
CA LEU A 70 -19.90 6.76 7.09
C LEU A 70 -19.93 6.76 5.55
N LYS A 71 -18.87 6.24 4.92
CA LYS A 71 -18.73 6.16 3.46
C LYS A 71 -18.16 4.80 3.07
N PRO A 72 -19.02 3.78 2.86
CA PRO A 72 -18.56 2.41 2.54
C PRO A 72 -17.72 2.31 1.26
N ASN A 73 -18.06 3.08 0.22
CA ASN A 73 -17.35 3.10 -1.06
C ASN A 73 -16.21 4.13 -1.07
N TYR A 74 -15.21 3.95 -0.19
CA TYR A 74 -14.06 4.86 -0.08
C TYR A 74 -12.78 4.05 -0.29
N ALA A 75 -12.36 3.88 -1.55
CA ALA A 75 -11.26 3.02 -1.97
C ALA A 75 -9.95 3.32 -1.20
N GLU A 76 -9.60 4.62 -1.04
CA GLU A 76 -8.38 5.02 -0.35
C GLU A 76 -8.40 4.63 1.14
N VAL A 77 -9.57 4.64 1.78
CA VAL A 77 -9.70 4.25 3.19
C VAL A 77 -9.59 2.73 3.34
N HIS A 78 -10.19 1.96 2.44
CA HIS A 78 -9.99 0.51 2.40
C HIS A 78 -8.52 0.16 2.18
N TYR A 79 -7.83 0.85 1.26
CA TYR A 79 -6.39 0.68 1.05
C TYR A 79 -5.58 1.02 2.32
N ASN A 80 -5.81 2.16 2.96
CA ASN A 80 -5.13 2.58 4.19
C ASN A 80 -5.37 1.60 5.34
N LEU A 81 -6.59 1.07 5.45
CA LEU A 81 -6.94 0.03 6.42
C LEU A 81 -6.16 -1.26 6.12
N GLY A 82 -6.06 -1.67 4.85
CA GLY A 82 -5.28 -2.82 4.42
C GLY A 82 -3.80 -2.70 4.81
N VAL A 83 -3.18 -1.55 4.51
CA VAL A 83 -1.78 -1.26 4.90
C VAL A 83 -1.60 -1.35 6.42
N THR A 84 -2.50 -0.73 7.19
CA THR A 84 -2.42 -0.74 8.67
C THR A 84 -2.59 -2.14 9.25
N LEU A 85 -3.52 -2.93 8.70
CA LEU A 85 -3.73 -4.33 9.12
C LEU A 85 -2.54 -5.22 8.76
N GLN A 86 -1.89 -4.96 7.62
CA GLN A 86 -0.67 -5.67 7.22
C GLN A 86 0.48 -5.35 8.20
N GLU A 87 0.65 -4.10 8.62
CA GLU A 87 1.63 -3.69 9.64
C GLU A 87 1.36 -4.35 11.00
N LEU A 88 0.09 -4.55 11.36
CA LEU A 88 -0.34 -5.30 12.56
C LEU A 88 -0.19 -6.84 12.41
N GLY A 89 0.26 -7.35 11.27
CA GLY A 89 0.35 -8.79 11.00
C GLY A 89 -1.02 -9.46 10.77
N GLN A 90 -2.11 -8.70 10.68
CA GLN A 90 -3.46 -9.21 10.43
C GLN A 90 -3.68 -9.45 8.92
N LEU A 91 -2.85 -10.33 8.32
CA LEU A 91 -2.71 -10.48 6.87
C LEU A 91 -4.02 -10.82 6.16
N LYS A 92 -4.84 -11.75 6.71
CA LYS A 92 -6.12 -12.12 6.09
C LYS A 92 -7.12 -10.95 6.06
N SER A 93 -7.10 -10.11 7.09
CA SER A 93 -7.94 -8.91 7.13
C SER A 93 -7.43 -7.83 6.17
N ALA A 94 -6.10 -7.73 5.99
CA ALA A 94 -5.48 -6.83 5.03
C ALA A 94 -5.87 -7.20 3.59
N VAL A 95 -5.81 -8.49 3.23
CA VAL A 95 -6.27 -8.99 1.91
C VAL A 95 -7.68 -8.51 1.63
N LYS A 96 -8.62 -8.77 2.55
CA LYS A 96 -10.02 -8.32 2.37
C LYS A 96 -10.14 -6.81 2.14
N SER A 97 -9.36 -6.01 2.89
CA SER A 97 -9.40 -4.56 2.75
C SER A 97 -8.84 -4.10 1.39
N TYR A 98 -7.79 -4.73 0.88
CA TYR A 98 -7.28 -4.43 -0.47
C TYR A 98 -8.27 -4.87 -1.57
N GLU A 99 -8.91 -6.04 -1.42
CA GLU A 99 -9.93 -6.50 -2.36
C GLU A 99 -11.12 -5.53 -2.45
N GLU A 100 -11.60 -5.02 -1.30
CA GLU A 100 -12.65 -3.99 -1.27
C GLU A 100 -12.18 -2.69 -1.93
N ALA A 101 -10.92 -2.26 -1.70
CA ALA A 101 -10.36 -1.10 -2.38
C ALA A 101 -10.35 -1.27 -3.90
N LEU A 102 -9.95 -2.45 -4.38
CA LEU A 102 -9.86 -2.80 -5.80
C LEU A 102 -11.23 -3.00 -6.46
N ALA A 103 -12.22 -3.49 -5.72
CA ALA A 103 -13.61 -3.57 -6.18
C ALA A 103 -14.20 -2.17 -6.46
N ILE A 104 -13.80 -1.16 -5.68
CA ILE A 104 -14.22 0.23 -5.86
C ILE A 104 -13.38 0.95 -6.92
N LYS A 105 -12.05 0.70 -6.93
CA LYS A 105 -11.08 1.33 -7.83
C LYS A 105 -10.22 0.26 -8.52
N PRO A 106 -10.67 -0.30 -9.66
CA PRO A 106 -9.98 -1.38 -10.36
C PRO A 106 -8.62 -1.00 -10.97
N ASP A 107 -8.33 0.29 -11.12
CA ASP A 107 -7.06 0.84 -11.64
C ASP A 107 -6.07 1.27 -10.54
N TYR A 108 -6.17 0.65 -9.36
CA TYR A 108 -5.34 1.03 -8.20
C TYR A 108 -4.07 0.17 -8.13
N ALA A 109 -3.08 0.45 -9.01
CA ALA A 109 -1.85 -0.34 -9.14
C ALA A 109 -1.13 -0.60 -7.81
N ILE A 110 -1.01 0.41 -6.94
CA ILE A 110 -0.36 0.26 -5.63
C ILE A 110 -1.13 -0.68 -4.69
N ALA A 111 -2.45 -0.75 -4.79
CA ALA A 111 -3.25 -1.68 -4.00
C ALA A 111 -3.04 -3.12 -4.47
N PHE A 112 -2.96 -3.35 -5.79
CA PHE A 112 -2.59 -4.66 -6.34
C PHE A 112 -1.21 -5.10 -5.88
N ASN A 113 -0.20 -4.23 -5.94
CA ASN A 113 1.15 -4.55 -5.45
C ASN A 113 1.14 -4.93 -3.96
N ASN A 114 0.45 -4.18 -3.11
CA ASN A 114 0.39 -4.47 -1.68
C ASN A 114 -0.45 -5.72 -1.35
N LEU A 115 -1.50 -6.00 -2.14
CA LEU A 115 -2.23 -7.26 -2.07
C LEU A 115 -1.30 -8.43 -2.41
N GLY A 116 -0.54 -8.34 -3.51
CA GLY A 116 0.45 -9.33 -3.92
C GLY A 116 1.48 -9.60 -2.81
N LEU A 117 2.04 -8.54 -2.21
CA LEU A 117 2.98 -8.66 -1.09
C LEU A 117 2.35 -9.34 0.14
N THR A 118 1.07 -9.06 0.40
CA THR A 118 0.35 -9.70 1.52
C THR A 118 0.06 -11.17 1.25
N LEU A 119 -0.31 -11.51 0.01
CA LEU A 119 -0.52 -12.90 -0.44
C LEU A 119 0.78 -13.70 -0.42
N GLN A 120 1.89 -13.10 -0.84
CA GLN A 120 3.22 -13.70 -0.74
C GLN A 120 3.58 -14.06 0.72
N LYS A 121 3.31 -13.15 1.67
CA LYS A 121 3.49 -13.43 3.11
C LYS A 121 2.57 -14.52 3.65
N LEU A 122 1.47 -14.81 2.97
CA LEU A 122 0.54 -15.92 3.26
C LEU A 122 0.90 -17.20 2.50
N ASP A 123 2.04 -17.23 1.79
CA ASP A 123 2.49 -18.33 0.92
C ASP A 123 1.53 -18.64 -0.24
N GLN A 124 0.73 -17.66 -0.65
CA GLN A 124 -0.19 -17.76 -1.79
C GLN A 124 0.49 -17.17 -3.05
N LEU A 125 1.57 -17.85 -3.49
CA LEU A 125 2.51 -17.31 -4.47
C LEU A 125 1.88 -17.06 -5.85
N ASP A 126 1.07 -18.00 -6.38
CA ASP A 126 0.43 -17.83 -7.69
C ASP A 126 -0.57 -16.66 -7.70
N ALA A 127 -1.32 -16.48 -6.61
CA ALA A 127 -2.21 -15.34 -6.47
C ALA A 127 -1.43 -14.01 -6.36
N ALA A 128 -0.27 -14.03 -5.70
CA ALA A 128 0.61 -12.87 -5.63
C ALA A 128 1.15 -12.48 -7.02
N VAL A 129 1.59 -13.46 -7.83
CA VAL A 129 2.01 -13.23 -9.23
C VAL A 129 0.90 -12.51 -10.00
N THR A 130 -0.34 -13.04 -9.96
CA THR A 130 -1.48 -12.41 -10.64
C THR A 130 -1.68 -10.96 -10.20
N CYS A 131 -1.56 -10.66 -8.91
CA CYS A 131 -1.71 -9.29 -8.41
C CYS A 131 -0.60 -8.36 -8.92
N TYR A 132 0.66 -8.81 -8.95
CA TYR A 132 1.74 -8.00 -9.49
C TYR A 132 1.58 -7.76 -11.00
N GLU A 133 1.14 -8.76 -11.76
CA GLU A 133 0.84 -8.62 -13.19
C GLU A 133 -0.27 -7.58 -13.43
N GLN A 134 -1.32 -7.57 -12.61
CA GLN A 134 -2.35 -6.53 -12.67
C GLN A 134 -1.79 -5.14 -12.32
N ALA A 135 -0.94 -5.03 -11.30
CA ALA A 135 -0.28 -3.76 -10.98
C ALA A 135 0.55 -3.23 -12.15
N LEU A 136 1.29 -4.12 -12.83
CA LEU A 136 2.15 -3.79 -13.98
C LEU A 136 1.34 -3.50 -15.25
N ALA A 137 0.19 -4.13 -15.44
CA ALA A 137 -0.73 -3.80 -16.54
C ALA A 137 -1.29 -2.37 -16.41
N ILE A 138 -1.52 -1.91 -15.17
CA ILE A 138 -1.99 -0.55 -14.87
C ILE A 138 -0.82 0.46 -14.92
N ASN A 139 0.32 0.12 -14.35
CA ASN A 139 1.52 0.97 -14.32
C ASN A 139 2.74 0.17 -14.78
N PRO A 140 3.08 0.23 -16.08
CA PRO A 140 4.22 -0.49 -16.65
C PRO A 140 5.61 -0.06 -16.12
N ASP A 141 5.71 1.11 -15.48
CA ASP A 141 6.97 1.62 -14.91
C ASP A 141 7.05 1.44 -13.38
N PHE A 142 6.30 0.48 -12.84
CA PHE A 142 6.28 0.21 -11.40
C PHE A 142 7.43 -0.72 -10.98
N ALA A 143 8.62 -0.16 -10.77
CA ALA A 143 9.84 -0.91 -10.41
C ALA A 143 9.66 -1.84 -9.21
N ASP A 144 9.00 -1.37 -8.13
CA ASP A 144 8.77 -2.19 -6.94
C ASP A 144 7.91 -3.43 -7.24
N ALA A 145 6.92 -3.32 -8.13
CA ALA A 145 6.09 -4.45 -8.52
C ALA A 145 6.88 -5.49 -9.34
N TYR A 146 7.77 -5.04 -10.24
CA TYR A 146 8.68 -5.96 -10.95
C TYR A 146 9.62 -6.68 -9.98
N ASN A 147 10.24 -5.97 -9.04
CA ASN A 147 11.12 -6.60 -8.04
C ASN A 147 10.35 -7.64 -7.20
N ASN A 148 9.16 -7.29 -6.71
CA ASN A 148 8.33 -8.19 -5.92
C ASN A 148 7.85 -9.42 -6.73
N LEU A 149 7.48 -9.23 -8.00
CA LEU A 149 7.16 -10.31 -8.93
C LEU A 149 8.37 -11.23 -9.11
N GLY A 150 9.57 -10.68 -9.34
CA GLY A 150 10.81 -11.45 -9.49
C GLY A 150 11.10 -12.31 -8.25
N ILE A 151 10.97 -11.74 -7.04
CA ILE A 151 11.13 -12.49 -5.79
C ILE A 151 10.12 -13.66 -5.71
N THR A 152 8.87 -13.39 -6.06
CA THR A 152 7.80 -14.40 -6.01
C THR A 152 8.03 -15.51 -7.03
N LEU A 153 8.44 -15.17 -8.27
CA LEU A 153 8.78 -16.12 -9.33
C LEU A 153 9.99 -16.98 -8.95
N LYS A 154 11.02 -16.38 -8.35
CA LYS A 154 12.16 -17.11 -7.80
C LYS A 154 11.72 -18.15 -6.76
N ASN A 155 10.83 -17.78 -5.84
CA ASN A 155 10.30 -18.70 -4.84
C ASN A 155 9.48 -19.85 -5.46
N LEU A 156 8.87 -19.62 -6.63
CA LEU A 156 8.19 -20.65 -7.44
C LEU A 156 9.15 -21.49 -8.30
N GLY A 157 10.47 -21.21 -8.27
CA GLY A 157 11.46 -21.90 -9.12
C GLY A 157 11.47 -21.42 -10.58
N ARG A 158 10.74 -20.35 -10.93
CA ARG A 158 10.65 -19.77 -12.28
C ARG A 158 11.78 -18.74 -12.47
N LEU A 159 13.02 -19.25 -12.47
CA LEU A 159 14.23 -18.42 -12.36
C LEU A 159 14.46 -17.49 -13.56
N ASP A 160 14.25 -17.98 -14.81
CA ASP A 160 14.42 -17.14 -16.01
C ASP A 160 13.46 -15.94 -16.04
N GLU A 161 12.22 -16.17 -15.59
CA GLU A 161 11.22 -15.10 -15.50
C GLU A 161 11.56 -14.12 -14.38
N ALA A 162 12.12 -14.61 -13.26
CA ALA A 162 12.60 -13.75 -12.18
C ALA A 162 13.74 -12.83 -12.66
N VAL A 163 14.72 -13.37 -13.40
CA VAL A 163 15.79 -12.59 -14.03
C VAL A 163 15.21 -11.47 -14.88
N THR A 164 14.26 -11.78 -15.77
CA THR A 164 13.60 -10.80 -16.64
C THR A 164 12.95 -9.68 -15.81
N CYS A 165 12.31 -10.02 -14.69
CA CYS A 165 11.67 -9.04 -13.80
C CYS A 165 12.70 -8.12 -13.13
N TYR A 166 13.82 -8.66 -12.65
CA TYR A 166 14.88 -7.82 -12.05
C TYR A 166 15.55 -6.91 -13.08
N GLU A 167 15.79 -7.39 -14.31
CA GLU A 167 16.31 -6.56 -15.41
C GLU A 167 15.37 -5.40 -15.75
N LYS A 168 14.05 -5.65 -15.77
CA LYS A 168 13.04 -4.61 -15.91
C LYS A 168 13.08 -3.61 -14.76
N THR A 169 13.19 -4.10 -13.52
CA THR A 169 13.37 -3.23 -12.34
C THR A 169 14.55 -2.29 -12.53
N LEU A 170 15.72 -2.83 -12.94
CA LEU A 170 16.95 -2.07 -13.15
C LEU A 170 16.92 -1.15 -14.37
N THR A 171 16.13 -1.51 -15.40
CA THR A 171 15.89 -0.62 -16.54
C THR A 171 15.12 0.63 -16.11
N ILE A 172 14.12 0.48 -15.20
CA ILE A 172 13.30 1.59 -14.69
C ILE A 172 14.08 2.37 -13.62
N LYS A 173 14.77 1.66 -12.73
CA LYS A 173 15.51 2.22 -11.59
C LYS A 173 16.90 1.59 -11.50
N PRO A 174 17.91 2.14 -12.19
CA PRO A 174 19.25 1.55 -12.26
C PRO A 174 19.99 1.42 -10.92
N ASP A 175 19.63 2.23 -9.93
CA ASP A 175 20.20 2.24 -8.58
C ASP A 175 19.45 1.38 -7.55
N TYR A 176 18.57 0.47 -8.02
CA TYR A 176 17.78 -0.39 -7.13
C TYR A 176 18.66 -1.53 -6.56
N VAL A 177 19.29 -1.27 -5.42
CA VAL A 177 20.27 -2.17 -4.78
C VAL A 177 19.71 -3.58 -4.57
N GLU A 178 18.46 -3.69 -4.10
CA GLU A 178 17.84 -5.00 -3.84
C GLU A 178 17.67 -5.82 -5.13
N ALA A 179 17.30 -5.17 -6.24
CA ALA A 179 17.16 -5.86 -7.54
C ALA A 179 18.51 -6.35 -8.08
N HIS A 180 19.59 -5.58 -7.92
CA HIS A 180 20.95 -6.05 -8.27
C HIS A 180 21.31 -7.31 -7.48
N ASN A 181 21.11 -7.32 -6.16
CA ASN A 181 21.40 -8.46 -5.32
C ASN A 181 20.54 -9.68 -5.70
N ASN A 182 19.24 -9.46 -5.94
CA ASN A 182 18.33 -10.52 -6.31
C ASN A 182 18.68 -11.13 -7.68
N LEU A 183 19.03 -10.29 -8.65
CA LEU A 183 19.49 -10.69 -9.99
C LEU A 183 20.76 -11.55 -9.88
N GLY A 184 21.80 -11.05 -9.21
CA GLY A 184 23.05 -11.78 -9.02
C GLY A 184 22.86 -13.15 -8.38
N ASN A 185 22.06 -13.20 -7.29
CA ASN A 185 21.73 -14.47 -6.63
C ASN A 185 20.96 -15.43 -7.56
N THR A 186 20.02 -14.92 -8.35
CA THR A 186 19.22 -15.76 -9.25
C THR A 186 20.04 -16.29 -10.42
N LEU A 187 20.96 -15.49 -10.99
CA LEU A 187 21.89 -15.91 -12.03
C LEU A 187 22.86 -16.98 -11.51
N ASN A 188 23.31 -16.85 -10.26
CA ASN A 188 24.12 -17.86 -9.60
C ASN A 188 23.34 -19.18 -9.43
N ASP A 189 22.09 -19.12 -9.01
CA ASP A 189 21.21 -20.28 -8.89
C ASP A 189 20.96 -20.96 -10.25
N LEU A 190 20.94 -20.20 -11.36
CA LEU A 190 20.90 -20.72 -12.73
C LEU A 190 22.23 -21.30 -13.21
N GLY A 191 23.31 -21.22 -12.42
CA GLY A 191 24.64 -21.63 -12.83
C GLY A 191 25.34 -20.69 -13.83
N GLN A 192 24.84 -19.48 -13.98
CA GLN A 192 25.40 -18.42 -14.87
C GLN A 192 26.31 -17.51 -14.07
N LEU A 193 27.30 -18.08 -13.39
CA LEU A 193 28.23 -17.36 -12.49
C LEU A 193 28.94 -16.18 -13.18
N ASP A 194 29.32 -16.34 -14.45
CA ASP A 194 30.03 -15.29 -15.20
C ASP A 194 29.17 -14.05 -15.48
N ALA A 195 27.83 -14.21 -15.46
CA ALA A 195 26.89 -13.11 -15.63
C ALA A 195 26.46 -12.47 -14.29
N ALA A 196 26.79 -13.10 -13.18
CA ALA A 196 26.46 -12.63 -11.83
C ALA A 196 27.50 -11.64 -11.25
N VAL A 197 28.66 -11.51 -11.88
CA VAL A 197 29.77 -10.63 -11.52
C VAL A 197 29.67 -9.32 -12.30
#